data_f817b08c573c269c58ed55015275fd0d
#
_entry.id   f817b08c573c269c58ed55015275fd0d
#
_cell.length_a   1.000
_cell.length_b   1.000
_cell.length_c   1.000
_cell.angle_alpha   90.00
_cell.angle_beta   90.00
_cell.angle_gamma   90.00
#
_symmetry.space_group_name_H-M   'P 1'
#
loop_
_entity.id
_entity.type
_entity.pdbx_description
1 polymer ?
#
loop_
_entity_poly.entity_id
_entity_poly.type
_entity_poly.pdbx_seq_one_letter_code
_entity_poly.pdbx_strand_id
1 'polypeptide(L)'
;SSIFVDDTSLQYISIGDNVNITKDVIILAHDYSYSVLEKTDEPVSLRPQMFTTIGNNVFIGMRSIILQGTNIGDNVIIGAGSVVSGRVESNSVYAGNPAKKICSLEEHKNKLAKRFPKSAATYAKGFQMTNGRLPTNEEMVIYSSLISGYEDSYNGINKKVLKDFQRYKSVEEL
;
A
#
# COMPACT_ATOMS: atom_id res chain seq x y z
N SER A 1 -10.32 1.56 13.94
CA SER A 1 -8.98 1.30 13.37
C SER A 1 -7.95 1.91 14.29
N SER A 2 -7.05 1.10 14.83
CA SER A 2 -5.96 1.60 15.68
C SER A 2 -4.74 1.88 14.79
N ILE A 3 -4.46 3.15 14.56
CA ILE A 3 -3.17 3.60 14.04
C ILE A 3 -2.47 4.23 15.23
N PHE A 4 -1.23 3.84 15.50
CA PHE A 4 -0.40 4.47 16.51
C PHE A 4 0.56 5.43 15.83
N VAL A 5 0.43 6.70 16.12
CA VAL A 5 1.41 7.73 15.77
C VAL A 5 2.02 8.22 17.07
N ASP A 6 3.34 8.27 17.12
CA ASP A 6 4.08 8.73 18.30
C ASP A 6 3.66 10.15 18.67
N ASP A 7 2.79 10.26 19.67
CA ASP A 7 2.21 11.52 20.13
C ASP A 7 3.17 12.35 20.98
N THR A 8 4.23 11.73 21.49
CA THR A 8 5.24 12.44 22.32
C THR A 8 6.18 13.29 21.47
N SER A 9 6.22 13.04 20.15
CA SER A 9 7.20 13.62 19.21
C SER A 9 6.58 13.99 17.86
N LEU A 10 5.31 14.42 17.84
CA LEU A 10 4.56 14.74 16.61
C LEU A 10 5.25 15.79 15.71
N GLN A 11 5.99 16.73 16.31
CA GLN A 11 6.73 17.76 15.57
C GLN A 11 7.84 17.18 14.66
N TYR A 12 8.19 15.90 14.83
CA TYR A 12 9.15 15.19 14.00
C TYR A 12 8.49 14.25 12.97
N ILE A 13 7.15 14.30 12.83
CA ILE A 13 6.42 13.50 11.85
C ILE A 13 5.76 14.43 10.84
N SER A 14 5.97 14.16 9.56
CA SER A 14 5.29 14.84 8.46
C SER A 14 4.64 13.81 7.55
N ILE A 15 3.37 14.04 7.20
CA ILE A 15 2.58 13.17 6.32
C ILE A 15 1.97 14.05 5.22
N GLY A 16 2.22 13.69 3.96
CA GLY A 16 1.70 14.38 2.79
C GLY A 16 0.24 14.07 2.48
N ASP A 17 -0.17 14.41 1.27
CA ASP A 17 -1.53 14.24 0.78
C ASP A 17 -1.80 12.84 0.23
N ASN A 18 -3.07 12.41 0.24
CA ASN A 18 -3.51 11.11 -0.28
C ASN A 18 -2.77 9.90 0.33
N VAL A 19 -2.46 9.98 1.62
CA VAL A 19 -1.81 8.88 2.35
C VAL A 19 -2.87 7.96 2.94
N ASN A 20 -2.80 6.69 2.58
CA ASN A 20 -3.72 5.66 3.04
C ASN A 20 -3.02 4.76 4.05
N ILE A 21 -3.28 4.98 5.34
CA ILE A 21 -2.69 4.23 6.45
C ILE A 21 -3.72 3.21 6.92
N THR A 22 -3.37 1.94 6.85
CA THR A 22 -4.30 0.86 7.19
C THR A 22 -4.17 0.46 8.67
N LYS A 23 -4.93 -0.57 9.08
CA LYS A 23 -5.08 -0.96 10.48
C LYS A 23 -3.76 -1.38 11.14
N ASP A 24 -3.59 -0.98 12.40
CA ASP A 24 -2.48 -1.37 13.28
C ASP A 24 -1.08 -0.94 12.77
N VAL A 25 -1.01 0.11 11.96
CA VAL A 25 0.26 0.73 11.56
C VAL A 25 0.82 1.54 12.72
N ILE A 26 2.14 1.45 12.90
CA ILE A 26 2.89 2.20 13.91
C ILE A 26 3.85 3.16 13.20
N ILE A 27 3.82 4.44 13.57
CA ILE A 27 4.75 5.46 13.07
C ILE A 27 5.52 6.03 14.25
N LEU A 28 6.83 5.87 14.25
CA LEU A 28 7.72 6.28 15.32
C LEU A 28 8.52 7.53 14.94
N ALA A 29 8.71 8.40 15.90
CA ALA A 29 9.58 9.59 15.82
C ALA A 29 10.67 9.60 16.89
N HIS A 30 10.72 8.57 17.73
CA HIS A 30 11.79 8.42 18.74
C HIS A 30 12.24 6.96 18.85
N ASP A 31 13.42 6.79 19.44
CA ASP A 31 14.01 5.49 19.76
C ASP A 31 14.63 5.56 21.16
N TYR A 32 14.21 4.64 22.04
CA TYR A 32 14.73 4.55 23.40
C TYR A 32 15.91 3.59 23.58
N SER A 33 16.46 3.03 22.51
CA SER A 33 17.59 2.09 22.57
C SER A 33 18.84 2.72 23.18
N TYR A 34 18.99 4.03 23.07
CA TYR A 34 20.08 4.79 23.74
C TYR A 34 20.13 4.56 25.25
N SER A 35 19.03 4.22 25.90
CA SER A 35 18.98 3.94 27.33
C SER A 35 19.89 2.77 27.77
N VAL A 36 20.22 1.89 26.83
CA VAL A 36 21.20 0.82 27.06
C VAL A 36 22.61 1.41 27.12
N LEU A 37 22.96 2.29 26.20
CA LEU A 37 24.27 2.94 26.13
C LEU A 37 24.56 3.82 27.35
N GLU A 38 23.53 4.43 27.92
CA GLU A 38 23.62 5.24 29.15
C GLU A 38 23.96 4.42 30.41
N LYS A 39 23.85 3.08 30.34
CA LYS A 39 24.06 2.16 31.47
C LYS A 39 25.25 1.21 31.26
N THR A 40 26.10 1.48 30.29
CA THR A 40 27.35 0.73 30.08
C THR A 40 28.46 1.26 31.00
N ASP A 41 29.57 0.55 31.06
CA ASP A 41 30.74 0.97 31.85
C ASP A 41 31.33 2.32 31.36
N GLU A 42 31.15 2.60 30.07
CA GLU A 42 31.49 3.91 29.46
C GLU A 42 30.17 4.56 28.95
N PRO A 43 29.39 5.20 29.83
CA PRO A 43 28.07 5.67 29.47
C PRO A 43 28.10 6.84 28.48
N VAL A 44 27.34 6.74 27.42
CA VAL A 44 27.16 7.78 26.40
C VAL A 44 25.70 8.14 26.28
N SER A 45 25.38 9.42 26.33
CA SER A 45 24.02 9.89 26.07
C SER A 45 23.89 10.36 24.62
N LEU A 46 23.47 9.44 23.76
CA LEU A 46 23.24 9.69 22.34
C LEU A 46 21.73 9.56 22.05
N ARG A 47 21.03 10.67 21.97
CA ARG A 47 19.58 10.76 21.75
C ARG A 47 19.30 11.39 20.39
N PRO A 48 19.52 10.68 19.28
CA PRO A 48 19.26 11.24 17.97
C PRO A 48 17.76 11.53 17.81
N GLN A 49 17.41 12.72 17.39
CA GLN A 49 16.07 13.05 16.94
C GLN A 49 16.10 13.21 15.42
N MET A 50 15.24 12.45 14.74
CA MET A 50 15.23 12.41 13.29
C MET A 50 13.80 12.56 12.78
N PHE A 51 13.63 13.31 11.69
CA PHE A 51 12.33 13.49 11.07
C PHE A 51 11.90 12.22 10.33
N THR A 52 10.70 11.73 10.66
CA THR A 52 9.99 10.70 9.91
C THR A 52 9.06 11.39 8.92
N THR A 53 9.29 11.20 7.63
CA THR A 53 8.53 11.88 6.59
C THR A 53 7.86 10.87 5.65
N ILE A 54 6.61 11.14 5.32
CA ILE A 54 5.82 10.34 4.38
C ILE A 54 5.33 11.29 3.29
N GLY A 55 5.70 11.01 2.05
CA GLY A 55 5.33 11.81 0.89
C GLY A 55 3.86 11.68 0.51
N ASN A 56 3.54 12.06 -0.72
CA ASN A 56 2.17 12.07 -1.24
C ASN A 56 1.83 10.74 -1.93
N ASN A 57 0.53 10.40 -1.95
CA ASN A 57 0.04 9.19 -2.62
C ASN A 57 0.76 7.92 -2.14
N VAL A 58 0.74 7.68 -0.83
CA VAL A 58 1.41 6.55 -0.19
C VAL A 58 0.39 5.61 0.43
N PHE A 59 0.54 4.31 0.18
CA PHE A 59 -0.21 3.26 0.86
C PHE A 59 0.70 2.55 1.86
N ILE A 60 0.22 2.42 3.11
CA ILE A 60 0.93 1.69 4.17
C ILE A 60 0.07 0.51 4.62
N GLY A 61 0.52 -0.69 4.31
CA GLY A 61 -0.14 -1.95 4.61
C GLY A 61 -0.24 -2.23 6.11
N MET A 62 -1.23 -3.03 6.48
CA MET A 62 -1.58 -3.35 7.87
C MET A 62 -0.36 -3.85 8.67
N ARG A 63 -0.31 -3.46 9.96
CA ARG A 63 0.74 -3.89 10.90
C ARG A 63 2.16 -3.54 10.47
N SER A 64 2.33 -2.56 9.60
CA SER A 64 3.67 -2.05 9.27
C SER A 64 4.17 -1.12 10.36
N ILE A 65 5.49 -1.08 10.53
CA ILE A 65 6.17 -0.21 11.48
C ILE A 65 7.08 0.71 10.69
N ILE A 66 6.87 2.01 10.82
CA ILE A 66 7.73 3.04 10.23
C ILE A 66 8.63 3.55 11.35
N LEU A 67 9.91 3.24 11.25
CA LEU A 67 10.89 3.60 12.27
C LEU A 67 11.27 5.08 12.19
N GLN A 68 11.77 5.61 13.29
CA GLN A 68 12.31 6.96 13.39
C GLN A 68 13.31 7.25 12.25
N GLY A 69 13.22 8.46 11.69
CA GLY A 69 14.13 8.90 10.64
C GLY A 69 13.85 8.30 9.25
N THR A 70 12.75 7.58 9.11
CA THR A 70 12.34 7.06 7.80
C THR A 70 11.88 8.20 6.90
N ASN A 71 12.32 8.20 5.65
CA ASN A 71 11.88 9.13 4.61
C ASN A 71 11.25 8.35 3.46
N ILE A 72 9.93 8.40 3.36
CA ILE A 72 9.16 7.74 2.29
C ILE A 72 8.83 8.79 1.22
N GLY A 73 9.26 8.52 -0.01
CA GLY A 73 8.96 9.37 -1.17
C GLY A 73 7.50 9.30 -1.62
N ASP A 74 7.20 9.91 -2.76
CA ASP A 74 5.86 9.95 -3.35
C ASP A 74 5.56 8.66 -4.15
N ASN A 75 4.27 8.34 -4.30
CA ASN A 75 3.79 7.18 -5.07
C ASN A 75 4.42 5.86 -4.59
N VAL A 76 4.31 5.58 -3.30
CA VAL A 76 4.93 4.40 -2.67
C VAL A 76 3.86 3.46 -2.11
N ILE A 77 4.12 2.17 -2.26
CA ILE A 77 3.35 1.10 -1.60
C ILE A 77 4.25 0.41 -0.59
N ILE A 78 3.84 0.40 0.68
CA ILE A 78 4.45 -0.41 1.73
C ILE A 78 3.56 -1.64 1.96
N GLY A 79 4.12 -2.82 1.77
CA GLY A 79 3.43 -4.10 2.01
C GLY A 79 3.11 -4.30 3.49
N ALA A 80 2.03 -5.06 3.77
CA ALA A 80 1.63 -5.35 5.15
C ALA A 80 2.73 -6.06 5.95
N GLY A 81 2.80 -5.77 7.26
CA GLY A 81 3.77 -6.38 8.18
C GLY A 81 5.22 -5.96 7.95
N SER A 82 5.47 -4.86 7.24
CA SER A 82 6.81 -4.38 6.94
C SER A 82 7.41 -3.56 8.09
N VAL A 83 8.72 -3.66 8.28
CA VAL A 83 9.49 -2.76 9.17
C VAL A 83 10.37 -1.87 8.29
N VAL A 84 10.00 -0.60 8.20
CA VAL A 84 10.58 0.37 7.26
C VAL A 84 11.53 1.29 7.98
N SER A 85 12.74 1.45 7.44
CA SER A 85 13.76 2.38 7.95
C SER A 85 14.52 3.05 6.80
N GLY A 86 15.10 4.22 7.08
CA GLY A 86 15.93 4.95 6.14
C GLY A 86 15.12 5.53 4.97
N ARG A 87 15.72 5.55 3.78
CA ARG A 87 15.12 6.17 2.60
C ARG A 87 14.38 5.15 1.74
N VAL A 88 13.10 5.45 1.47
CA VAL A 88 12.25 4.73 0.52
C VAL A 88 12.07 5.60 -0.73
N GLU A 89 12.47 5.07 -1.86
CA GLU A 89 12.43 5.80 -3.14
C GLU A 89 11.00 6.00 -3.62
N SER A 90 10.75 7.14 -4.28
CA SER A 90 9.47 7.40 -4.96
C SER A 90 9.20 6.37 -6.07
N ASN A 91 7.92 6.21 -6.44
CA ASN A 91 7.46 5.31 -7.50
C ASN A 91 7.89 3.85 -7.31
N SER A 92 7.76 3.34 -6.09
CA SER A 92 8.27 2.02 -5.73
C SER A 92 7.37 1.25 -4.77
N VAL A 93 7.62 -0.04 -4.67
CA VAL A 93 6.99 -0.97 -3.73
C VAL A 93 8.05 -1.54 -2.82
N TYR A 94 7.84 -1.42 -1.51
CA TYR A 94 8.70 -1.96 -0.46
C TYR A 94 7.92 -2.94 0.40
N ALA A 95 8.56 -4.00 0.85
CA ALA A 95 7.95 -4.94 1.80
C ALA A 95 9.00 -5.72 2.56
N GLY A 96 8.59 -6.33 3.69
CA GLY A 96 9.39 -7.24 4.51
C GLY A 96 9.93 -6.63 5.80
N ASN A 97 10.66 -7.44 6.55
CA ASN A 97 11.36 -7.05 7.79
C ASN A 97 12.81 -7.55 7.75
N PRO A 98 13.79 -6.67 7.57
CA PRO A 98 13.65 -5.25 7.22
C PRO A 98 13.07 -5.06 5.81
N ALA A 99 12.32 -3.97 5.60
CA ALA A 99 11.70 -3.69 4.32
C ALA A 99 12.75 -3.43 3.23
N LYS A 100 12.54 -4.06 2.07
CA LYS A 100 13.38 -3.91 0.88
C LYS A 100 12.53 -3.54 -0.32
N LYS A 101 13.16 -2.89 -1.30
CA LYS A 101 12.51 -2.62 -2.59
C LYS A 101 12.18 -3.93 -3.28
N ILE A 102 10.91 -4.11 -3.61
CA ILE A 102 10.40 -5.29 -4.32
C ILE A 102 10.40 -5.05 -5.83
N CYS A 103 9.91 -3.88 -6.25
CA CYS A 103 9.84 -3.49 -7.66
C CYS A 103 9.53 -1.99 -7.78
N SER A 104 9.55 -1.47 -8.99
CA SER A 104 8.97 -0.17 -9.31
C SER A 104 7.44 -0.22 -9.26
N LEU A 105 6.81 0.94 -9.10
CA LEU A 105 5.34 1.04 -9.15
C LEU A 105 4.79 0.64 -10.53
N GLU A 106 5.51 0.94 -11.61
CA GLU A 106 5.14 0.57 -12.97
C GLU A 106 5.19 -0.95 -13.19
N GLU A 107 6.25 -1.61 -12.70
CA GLU A 107 6.33 -3.08 -12.72
C GLU A 107 5.19 -3.72 -11.93
N HIS A 108 4.85 -3.14 -10.76
CA HIS A 108 3.74 -3.61 -9.94
C HIS A 108 2.41 -3.47 -10.68
N LYS A 109 2.14 -2.31 -11.28
CA LYS A 109 0.97 -2.05 -12.13
C LYS A 109 0.86 -3.07 -13.25
N ASN A 110 1.95 -3.30 -14.01
CA ASN A 110 1.96 -4.25 -15.11
C ASN A 110 1.70 -5.70 -14.66
N LYS A 111 2.21 -6.07 -13.48
CA LYS A 111 1.96 -7.38 -12.87
C LYS A 111 0.49 -7.56 -12.46
N LEU A 112 -0.11 -6.51 -11.89
CA LEU A 112 -1.54 -6.52 -11.56
C LEU A 112 -2.39 -6.58 -12.81
N ALA A 113 -2.08 -5.77 -13.83
CA ALA A 113 -2.80 -5.76 -15.10
C ALA A 113 -2.88 -7.15 -15.73
N LYS A 114 -1.76 -7.89 -15.77
CA LYS A 114 -1.72 -9.27 -16.27
C LYS A 114 -2.54 -10.28 -15.46
N ARG A 115 -2.75 -10.02 -14.17
CA ARG A 115 -3.49 -10.90 -13.26
C ARG A 115 -4.97 -10.58 -13.19
N PHE A 116 -5.34 -9.36 -13.55
CA PHE A 116 -6.68 -8.84 -13.32
C PHE A 116 -7.78 -9.65 -14.03
N PRO A 117 -7.65 -10.06 -15.31
CA PRO A 117 -8.65 -10.91 -15.98
C PRO A 117 -8.82 -12.27 -15.29
N LYS A 118 -7.71 -12.93 -14.91
CA LYS A 118 -7.76 -14.20 -14.19
C LYS A 118 -8.45 -14.08 -12.83
N SER A 119 -8.24 -12.96 -12.14
CA SER A 119 -8.92 -12.66 -10.89
C SER A 119 -10.42 -12.48 -11.09
N ALA A 120 -10.83 -11.81 -12.16
CA ALA A 120 -12.23 -11.65 -12.53
C ALA A 120 -12.91 -13.00 -12.83
N ALA A 121 -12.26 -13.87 -13.61
CA ALA A 121 -12.76 -15.21 -13.87
C ALA A 121 -12.88 -16.05 -12.59
N THR A 122 -11.94 -15.92 -11.67
CA THR A 122 -12.01 -16.59 -10.35
C THR A 122 -13.18 -16.10 -9.54
N TYR A 123 -13.44 -14.79 -9.53
CA TYR A 123 -14.60 -14.20 -8.88
C TYR A 123 -15.92 -14.72 -9.48
N ALA A 124 -16.04 -14.70 -10.81
CA ALA A 124 -17.23 -15.18 -11.50
C ALA A 124 -17.54 -16.66 -11.19
N LYS A 125 -16.52 -17.51 -11.16
CA LYS A 125 -16.66 -18.92 -10.74
C LYS A 125 -17.09 -19.07 -9.28
N GLY A 126 -16.50 -18.34 -8.36
CA GLY A 126 -16.88 -18.34 -6.95
C GLY A 126 -18.32 -17.90 -6.76
N PHE A 127 -18.73 -16.84 -7.45
CA PHE A 127 -20.11 -16.37 -7.46
C PHE A 127 -21.08 -17.44 -7.98
N GLN A 128 -20.75 -18.11 -9.09
CA GLN A 128 -21.56 -19.19 -9.67
C GLN A 128 -21.71 -20.36 -8.71
N MET A 129 -20.64 -20.76 -8.02
CA MET A 129 -20.71 -21.86 -7.03
C MET A 129 -21.64 -21.53 -5.86
N THR A 130 -21.71 -20.26 -5.46
CA THR A 130 -22.53 -19.82 -4.34
C THR A 130 -23.98 -19.58 -4.75
N ASN A 131 -24.23 -19.03 -5.95
CA ASN A 131 -25.54 -18.54 -6.37
C ASN A 131 -26.19 -19.38 -7.47
N GLY A 132 -25.52 -20.42 -7.99
CA GLY A 132 -26.03 -21.30 -9.05
C GLY A 132 -26.10 -20.66 -10.44
N ARG A 133 -25.62 -19.42 -10.61
CA ARG A 133 -25.57 -18.67 -11.88
C ARG A 133 -24.33 -17.79 -11.95
N LEU A 134 -23.94 -17.35 -13.13
CA LEU A 134 -22.90 -16.32 -13.29
C LEU A 134 -23.37 -14.95 -12.76
N PRO A 135 -22.43 -14.09 -12.32
CA PRO A 135 -22.76 -12.72 -11.95
C PRO A 135 -23.17 -11.90 -13.17
N THR A 136 -24.07 -10.93 -12.97
CA THR A 136 -24.36 -9.90 -13.97
C THR A 136 -23.20 -8.91 -14.08
N ASN A 137 -23.18 -8.07 -15.13
CA ASN A 137 -22.16 -7.02 -15.28
C ASN A 137 -22.12 -6.08 -14.05
N GLU A 138 -23.29 -5.78 -13.47
CA GLU A 138 -23.41 -4.93 -12.27
C GLU A 138 -22.83 -5.61 -11.02
N GLU A 139 -22.99 -6.93 -10.90
CA GLU A 139 -22.45 -7.73 -9.80
C GLU A 139 -20.94 -7.99 -9.94
N MET A 140 -20.35 -7.73 -11.11
CA MET A 140 -18.88 -7.81 -11.29
C MET A 140 -18.13 -6.71 -10.52
N VAL A 141 -18.80 -5.68 -10.02
CA VAL A 141 -18.25 -4.63 -9.13
C VAL A 141 -16.91 -4.09 -9.64
N ILE A 142 -15.80 -4.41 -8.94
CA ILE A 142 -14.45 -3.94 -9.27
C ILE A 142 -13.92 -4.47 -10.62
N TYR A 143 -14.52 -5.49 -11.19
CA TYR A 143 -14.13 -6.08 -12.47
C TYR A 143 -14.97 -5.56 -13.64
N SER A 144 -15.95 -4.70 -13.39
CA SER A 144 -16.83 -4.13 -14.41
C SER A 144 -16.07 -3.47 -15.57
N SER A 145 -14.90 -2.90 -15.29
CA SER A 145 -14.03 -2.29 -16.30
C SER A 145 -13.51 -3.25 -17.38
N LEU A 146 -13.57 -4.56 -17.13
CA LEU A 146 -13.22 -5.59 -18.11
C LEU A 146 -14.35 -5.89 -19.10
N ILE A 147 -15.59 -5.49 -18.79
CA ILE A 147 -16.77 -5.77 -19.61
C ILE A 147 -17.03 -4.61 -20.57
N SER A 148 -17.17 -4.89 -21.86
CA SER A 148 -17.49 -3.88 -22.87
C SER A 148 -18.87 -3.27 -22.63
N GLY A 149 -18.97 -1.94 -22.76
CA GLY A 149 -20.25 -1.22 -22.61
C GLY A 149 -20.63 -0.90 -21.16
N TYR A 150 -19.83 -1.32 -20.18
CA TYR A 150 -20.02 -0.89 -18.80
C TYR A 150 -19.41 0.49 -18.61
N GLU A 151 -20.22 1.49 -18.27
CA GLU A 151 -19.74 2.81 -17.85
C GLU A 151 -19.38 2.73 -16.37
N ASP A 152 -18.11 2.92 -16.09
CA ASP A 152 -17.57 2.85 -14.74
C ASP A 152 -18.13 3.96 -13.87
N SER A 153 -18.92 3.60 -12.86
CA SER A 153 -19.41 4.53 -11.83
C SER A 153 -18.32 4.94 -10.84
N TYR A 154 -17.13 4.37 -10.92
CA TYR A 154 -15.95 4.82 -10.19
C TYR A 154 -15.36 6.07 -10.86
N ASN A 155 -15.88 7.23 -10.49
CA ASN A 155 -15.33 8.53 -10.84
C ASN A 155 -13.87 8.66 -10.38
N GLY A 156 -12.93 8.42 -11.26
CA GLY A 156 -11.51 8.65 -10.97
C GLY A 156 -10.52 7.69 -11.62
N ILE A 157 -10.94 6.53 -12.09
CA ILE A 157 -10.03 5.67 -12.86
C ILE A 157 -9.86 6.27 -14.25
N ASN A 158 -8.67 6.77 -14.50
CA ASN A 158 -8.30 7.40 -15.75
C ASN A 158 -8.62 6.47 -16.94
N LYS A 159 -9.56 6.86 -17.80
CA LYS A 159 -9.94 6.14 -19.04
C LYS A 159 -8.72 5.69 -19.89
N LYS A 160 -7.58 6.35 -19.71
CA LYS A 160 -6.31 6.01 -20.37
C LYS A 160 -5.74 4.66 -19.88
N VAL A 161 -5.91 4.31 -18.62
CA VAL A 161 -5.43 3.04 -18.05
C VAL A 161 -6.26 1.86 -18.57
N LEU A 162 -7.55 2.07 -18.82
CA LEU A 162 -8.47 1.03 -19.28
C LEU A 162 -8.28 0.69 -20.78
N LYS A 163 -7.62 1.53 -21.57
CA LYS A 163 -7.38 1.25 -22.99
C LYS A 163 -6.42 0.08 -23.22
N ASP A 164 -5.58 -0.20 -22.24
CA ASP A 164 -4.54 -1.25 -22.35
C ASP A 164 -5.04 -2.63 -21.86
N PHE A 165 -6.28 -2.71 -21.35
CA PHE A 165 -6.88 -3.98 -20.92
C PHE A 165 -7.67 -4.63 -22.06
N GLN A 166 -7.47 -5.96 -22.22
CA GLN A 166 -8.36 -6.77 -23.03
C GLN A 166 -9.77 -6.69 -22.40
N ARG A 167 -10.76 -6.25 -23.19
CA ARG A 167 -12.15 -6.20 -22.77
C ARG A 167 -12.92 -7.40 -23.32
N TYR A 168 -13.78 -7.90 -22.48
CA TYR A 168 -14.68 -9.00 -22.79
C TYR A 168 -16.08 -8.45 -23.11
N LYS A 169 -16.84 -9.12 -23.99
CA LYS A 169 -18.20 -8.68 -24.32
C LYS A 169 -19.19 -9.01 -23.22
N SER A 170 -18.92 -10.08 -22.48
CA SER A 170 -19.75 -10.51 -21.34
C SER A 170 -18.92 -11.27 -20.31
N VAL A 171 -19.57 -11.64 -19.19
CA VAL A 171 -18.96 -12.42 -18.12
C VAL A 171 -18.62 -13.85 -18.57
N GLU A 172 -19.37 -14.40 -19.54
CA GLU A 172 -19.15 -15.74 -20.08
C GLU A 172 -17.83 -15.85 -20.85
N GLU A 173 -17.30 -14.73 -21.36
CA GLU A 173 -16.03 -14.68 -22.08
C GLU A 173 -14.80 -14.56 -21.16
N LEU A 174 -14.99 -14.29 -19.86
CA LEU A 174 -13.94 -14.24 -18.86
C LEU A 174 -13.44 -15.63 -18.48
#